data_5c4951df86b2556452f9289c22a08edb
#
_entry.id   5c4951df86b2556452f9289c22a08edb
#
_cell.length_a   1.000
_cell.length_b   1.000
_cell.length_c   1.000
_cell.angle_alpha   90.00
_cell.angle_beta   90.00
_cell.angle_gamma   90.00
#
_symmetry.space_group_name_H-M   'P 1'
#
loop_
_entity.id
_entity.type
_entity.pdbx_description
1 polymer ?
#
loop_
_entity_poly.entity_id
_entity_poly.type
_entity_poly.pdbx_seq_one_letter_code
_entity_poly.pdbx_strand_id
1 'polypeptide(L)'
;DRLGIAREAAATFHKEFVPPVVTETGNNEDVNDYIKVSVKDQDLCSRYTARVVKNIKFAPSPKWMQERLRAHGIRPINNLVDITNYVMEEYGQPMHAYDLDTIEGKEIIVRRAAAGEKFVTLDGQERQLDENVLMICDAKKAVGIAGIMGGENSMITDHVTTMLFEAACFDGTNIRKSGKRIGLRLSLIHIS
;
A
#
# COMPACT_ATOMS: atom_id res chain seq x y z
N ASP A 1 3.27 15.75 2.37
CA ASP A 1 2.49 15.64 1.12
C ASP A 1 2.29 17.01 0.47
N ARG A 2 2.02 17.04 -0.82
CA ARG A 2 1.87 18.29 -1.59
C ARG A 2 0.62 19.04 -1.21
N LEU A 3 -0.50 18.35 -0.99
CA LEU A 3 -1.77 18.98 -0.64
C LEU A 3 -1.70 19.63 0.73
N GLY A 4 -1.01 19.02 1.67
CA GLY A 4 -0.74 19.60 2.97
C GLY A 4 0.05 20.90 2.85
N ILE A 5 1.15 20.90 2.10
CA ILE A 5 1.97 22.10 1.85
C ILE A 5 1.14 23.19 1.12
N ALA A 6 0.35 22.81 0.13
CA ALA A 6 -0.50 23.78 -0.59
C ALA A 6 -1.56 24.41 0.32
N ARG A 7 -2.13 23.64 1.26
CA ARG A 7 -3.08 24.14 2.26
C ARG A 7 -2.42 25.12 3.22
N GLU A 8 -1.23 24.79 3.74
CA GLU A 8 -0.47 25.69 4.61
C GLU A 8 -0.06 26.98 3.88
N ALA A 9 0.40 26.87 2.63
CA ALA A 9 0.76 28.03 1.83
C ALA A 9 -0.47 28.93 1.55
N ALA A 10 -1.61 28.32 1.21
CA ALA A 10 -2.85 29.07 0.99
C ALA A 10 -3.27 29.86 2.26
N ALA A 11 -3.20 29.22 3.43
CA ALA A 11 -3.48 29.88 4.70
C ALA A 11 -2.48 31.03 4.98
N THR A 12 -1.19 30.79 4.81
CA THR A 12 -0.12 31.77 5.07
C THR A 12 -0.24 33.01 4.16
N PHE A 13 -0.54 32.79 2.89
CA PHE A 13 -0.61 33.87 1.90
C PHE A 13 -2.04 34.40 1.66
N HIS A 14 -3.00 34.00 2.48
CA HIS A 14 -4.41 34.40 2.37
C HIS A 14 -4.97 34.15 0.96
N LYS A 15 -4.67 32.98 0.40
CA LYS A 15 -5.17 32.54 -0.92
C LYS A 15 -6.18 31.40 -0.75
N GLU A 16 -7.05 31.26 -1.75
CA GLU A 16 -7.96 30.12 -1.79
C GLU A 16 -7.18 28.81 -2.03
N PHE A 17 -7.51 27.78 -1.25
CA PHE A 17 -7.02 26.42 -1.46
C PHE A 17 -8.00 25.66 -2.36
N VAL A 18 -7.56 25.31 -3.56
CA VAL A 18 -8.36 24.55 -4.53
C VAL A 18 -7.79 23.12 -4.64
N PRO A 19 -8.37 22.12 -3.94
CA PRO A 19 -7.92 20.76 -4.05
C PRO A 19 -8.28 20.14 -5.42
N PRO A 20 -7.55 19.11 -5.87
CA PRO A 20 -7.92 18.36 -7.07
C PRO A 20 -9.32 17.76 -6.94
N VAL A 21 -10.12 17.87 -7.99
CA VAL A 21 -11.44 17.22 -8.05
C VAL A 21 -11.27 15.78 -8.50
N VAL A 22 -11.74 14.83 -7.68
CA VAL A 22 -11.79 13.42 -8.04
C VAL A 22 -13.14 13.12 -8.67
N THR A 23 -13.15 12.77 -9.94
CA THR A 23 -14.36 12.50 -10.73
C THR A 23 -14.68 11.02 -10.92
N GLU A 24 -13.72 10.15 -10.60
CA GLU A 24 -13.89 8.70 -10.77
C GLU A 24 -14.78 8.12 -9.68
N THR A 25 -15.92 7.58 -10.09
CA THR A 25 -16.91 6.94 -9.19
C THR A 25 -16.85 5.41 -9.23
N GLY A 26 -16.02 4.83 -10.11
CA GLY A 26 -15.99 3.40 -10.39
C GLY A 26 -17.08 2.97 -11.36
N ASN A 27 -17.24 1.66 -11.51
CA ASN A 27 -18.34 1.04 -12.23
C ASN A 27 -19.42 0.57 -11.24
N ASN A 28 -20.51 0.00 -11.74
CA ASN A 28 -21.64 -0.45 -10.91
C ASN A 28 -21.45 -1.89 -10.36
N GLU A 29 -20.23 -2.43 -10.39
CA GLU A 29 -19.94 -3.76 -9.85
C GLU A 29 -19.71 -3.69 -8.34
N ASP A 30 -20.19 -4.70 -7.59
CA ASP A 30 -19.94 -4.78 -6.16
C ASP A 30 -18.51 -5.32 -5.91
N VAL A 31 -17.70 -4.57 -5.17
CA VAL A 31 -16.35 -4.98 -4.79
C VAL A 31 -16.35 -6.26 -3.95
N ASN A 32 -17.42 -6.55 -3.22
CA ASN A 32 -17.56 -7.77 -2.41
C ASN A 32 -17.61 -9.06 -3.23
N ASP A 33 -17.90 -8.98 -4.55
CA ASP A 33 -17.82 -10.12 -5.44
C ASP A 33 -16.36 -10.50 -5.76
N TYR A 34 -15.42 -9.58 -5.55
CA TYR A 34 -14.01 -9.73 -5.86
C TYR A 34 -13.15 -10.00 -4.64
N ILE A 35 -13.41 -9.31 -3.54
CA ILE A 35 -12.58 -9.38 -2.34
C ILE A 35 -13.39 -9.07 -1.08
N LYS A 36 -13.11 -9.80 -0.01
CA LYS A 36 -13.59 -9.51 1.35
C LYS A 36 -12.43 -9.01 2.19
N VAL A 37 -12.71 -8.11 3.12
CA VAL A 37 -11.69 -7.59 4.04
C VAL A 37 -12.17 -7.79 5.47
N SER A 38 -11.33 -8.38 6.31
CA SER A 38 -11.54 -8.51 7.74
C SER A 38 -10.35 -8.01 8.53
N VAL A 39 -10.59 -7.13 9.50
CA VAL A 39 -9.58 -6.65 10.43
C VAL A 39 -9.81 -7.30 11.78
N LYS A 40 -8.92 -8.21 12.18
CA LYS A 40 -9.01 -8.93 13.47
C LYS A 40 -8.48 -8.08 14.62
N ASP A 41 -7.41 -7.34 14.39
CA ASP A 41 -6.69 -6.55 15.38
C ASP A 41 -6.89 -5.04 15.12
N GLN A 42 -8.09 -4.56 15.50
CA GLN A 42 -8.52 -3.17 15.24
C GLN A 42 -7.72 -2.13 16.05
N ASP A 43 -7.09 -2.54 17.12
CA ASP A 43 -6.20 -1.69 17.92
C ASP A 43 -4.91 -1.31 17.15
N LEU A 44 -4.46 -2.17 16.24
CA LEU A 44 -3.29 -1.92 15.39
C LEU A 44 -3.63 -1.45 13.97
N CYS A 45 -4.86 -1.69 13.52
CA CYS A 45 -5.36 -1.24 12.22
C CYS A 45 -6.75 -0.65 12.38
N SER A 46 -6.83 0.66 12.55
CA SER A 46 -8.11 1.36 12.76
C SER A 46 -8.96 1.45 11.49
N ARG A 47 -8.35 1.37 10.33
CA ARG A 47 -9.02 1.41 9.03
C ARG A 47 -8.22 0.67 7.97
N TYR A 48 -8.89 -0.14 7.19
CA TYR A 48 -8.33 -0.78 6.00
C TYR A 48 -9.29 -0.58 4.83
N THR A 49 -8.82 -0.03 3.75
CA THR A 49 -9.59 0.15 2.52
C THR A 49 -8.92 -0.59 1.38
N ALA A 50 -9.74 -1.21 0.54
CA ALA A 50 -9.30 -1.94 -0.63
C ALA A 50 -10.11 -1.50 -1.85
N ARG A 51 -9.44 -1.35 -2.99
CA ARG A 51 -10.08 -1.04 -4.27
C ARG A 51 -9.56 -1.96 -5.35
N VAL A 52 -10.47 -2.54 -6.12
CA VAL A 52 -10.13 -3.40 -7.25
C VAL A 52 -10.13 -2.58 -8.53
N VAL A 53 -9.09 -2.76 -9.35
CA VAL A 53 -8.98 -2.16 -10.69
C VAL A 53 -8.70 -3.26 -11.69
N LYS A 54 -9.56 -3.37 -12.71
CA LYS A 54 -9.49 -4.39 -13.76
C LYS A 54 -8.89 -3.85 -15.05
N ASN A 55 -8.54 -4.76 -15.96
CA ASN A 55 -8.01 -4.45 -17.28
C ASN A 55 -6.73 -3.60 -17.22
N ILE A 56 -5.89 -3.91 -16.27
CA ILE A 56 -4.59 -3.27 -16.10
C ILE A 56 -3.72 -3.57 -17.32
N LYS A 57 -3.01 -2.55 -17.78
CA LYS A 57 -1.94 -2.68 -18.77
C LYS A 57 -0.62 -2.25 -18.12
N PHE A 58 0.27 -3.18 -17.96
CA PHE A 58 1.63 -2.91 -17.48
C PHE A 58 2.37 -2.06 -18.51
N ALA A 59 2.85 -0.90 -18.13
CA ALA A 59 3.51 0.04 -19.02
C ALA A 59 4.38 1.04 -18.23
N PRO A 60 5.30 1.75 -18.88
CA PRO A 60 5.91 2.92 -18.29
C PRO A 60 4.85 3.98 -17.92
N SER A 61 5.07 4.68 -16.83
CA SER A 61 4.21 5.79 -16.40
C SER A 61 4.21 6.93 -17.42
N PRO A 62 3.14 7.73 -17.49
CA PRO A 62 3.13 8.94 -18.30
C PRO A 62 4.30 9.88 -17.96
N LYS A 63 4.85 10.56 -18.95
CA LYS A 63 6.02 11.43 -18.79
C LYS A 63 5.86 12.45 -17.66
N TRP A 64 4.71 13.10 -17.57
CA TRP A 64 4.42 14.08 -16.53
C TRP A 64 4.53 13.50 -15.11
N MET A 65 4.08 12.25 -14.91
CA MET A 65 4.17 11.54 -13.61
C MET A 65 5.63 11.22 -13.29
N GLN A 66 6.37 10.68 -14.27
CA GLN A 66 7.80 10.40 -14.11
C GLN A 66 8.61 11.64 -13.73
N GLU A 67 8.35 12.78 -14.39
CA GLU A 67 9.02 14.05 -14.10
C GLU A 67 8.76 14.52 -12.67
N ARG A 68 7.50 14.43 -12.22
CA ARG A 68 7.12 14.79 -10.86
C ARG A 68 7.74 13.90 -9.81
N LEU A 69 7.76 12.58 -10.03
CA LEU A 69 8.41 11.63 -9.12
C LEU A 69 9.92 11.90 -9.02
N ARG A 70 10.60 12.11 -10.15
CA ARG A 70 12.03 12.47 -10.15
C ARG A 70 12.31 13.77 -9.41
N ALA A 71 11.44 14.76 -9.52
CA ALA A 71 11.56 16.02 -8.79
C ALA A 71 11.47 15.83 -7.26
N HIS A 72 10.83 14.74 -6.80
CA HIS A 72 10.77 14.31 -5.40
C HIS A 72 11.89 13.32 -5.00
N GLY A 73 12.82 13.01 -5.92
CA GLY A 73 13.89 12.06 -5.68
C GLY A 73 13.48 10.59 -5.82
N ILE A 74 12.26 10.33 -6.30
CA ILE A 74 11.74 8.97 -6.53
C ILE A 74 12.06 8.56 -7.96
N ARG A 75 12.72 7.40 -8.12
CA ARG A 75 12.98 6.81 -9.43
C ARG A 75 11.72 6.14 -9.99
N PRO A 76 11.19 6.56 -11.16
CA PRO A 76 10.08 5.87 -11.80
C PRO A 76 10.48 4.44 -12.21
N ILE A 77 9.56 3.49 -12.02
CA ILE A 77 9.75 2.07 -12.33
C ILE A 77 8.76 1.64 -13.40
N ASN A 78 7.47 1.64 -13.07
CA ASN A 78 6.36 1.30 -13.95
C ASN A 78 5.07 1.99 -13.44
N ASN A 79 4.03 2.00 -14.26
CA ASN A 79 2.79 2.71 -13.91
C ASN A 79 2.14 2.25 -12.60
N LEU A 80 2.27 0.99 -12.22
CA LEU A 80 1.62 0.44 -11.03
C LEU A 80 2.30 0.92 -9.74
N VAL A 81 3.62 0.81 -9.69
CA VAL A 81 4.44 1.30 -8.58
C VAL A 81 4.43 2.83 -8.53
N ASP A 82 4.55 3.48 -9.67
CA ASP A 82 4.61 4.93 -9.74
C ASP A 82 3.31 5.61 -9.31
N ILE A 83 2.15 5.01 -9.59
CA ILE A 83 0.85 5.50 -9.12
C ILE A 83 0.79 5.49 -7.59
N THR A 84 1.20 4.42 -6.93
CA THR A 84 1.18 4.34 -5.46
C THR A 84 2.12 5.37 -4.84
N ASN A 85 3.33 5.53 -5.39
CA ASN A 85 4.28 6.54 -4.97
C ASN A 85 3.74 7.96 -5.21
N TYR A 86 3.12 8.21 -6.37
CA TYR A 86 2.55 9.51 -6.70
C TYR A 86 1.44 9.91 -5.73
N VAL A 87 0.52 8.99 -5.41
CA VAL A 87 -0.56 9.24 -4.45
C VAL A 87 0.01 9.50 -3.05
N MET A 88 1.02 8.75 -2.63
CA MET A 88 1.69 8.98 -1.35
C MET A 88 2.31 10.39 -1.27
N GLU A 89 2.98 10.84 -2.32
CA GLU A 89 3.57 12.19 -2.37
C GLU A 89 2.52 13.29 -2.43
N GLU A 90 1.42 13.08 -3.11
CA GLU A 90 0.37 14.09 -3.27
C GLU A 90 -0.54 14.18 -2.05
N TYR A 91 -1.00 13.06 -1.52
CA TYR A 91 -2.00 12.98 -0.45
C TYR A 91 -1.43 12.59 0.92
N GLY A 92 -0.20 12.13 1.00
CA GLY A 92 0.41 11.65 2.25
C GLY A 92 -0.08 10.26 2.67
N GLN A 93 -0.77 9.52 1.79
CA GLN A 93 -1.29 8.20 2.07
C GLN A 93 -0.42 7.14 1.39
N PRO A 94 0.38 6.38 2.17
CA PRO A 94 1.06 5.20 1.64
C PRO A 94 0.04 4.18 1.12
N MET A 95 0.34 3.58 -0.01
CA MET A 95 -0.50 2.56 -0.63
C MET A 95 0.34 1.33 -0.95
N HIS A 96 -0.31 0.18 -0.91
CA HIS A 96 0.24 -1.06 -1.44
C HIS A 96 -0.66 -1.61 -2.54
N ALA A 97 -0.10 -2.43 -3.41
CA ALA A 97 -0.83 -3.01 -4.52
C ALA A 97 -0.49 -4.51 -4.63
N TYR A 98 -1.53 -5.32 -4.80
CA TYR A 98 -1.42 -6.76 -5.00
C TYR A 98 -2.00 -7.15 -6.35
N ASP A 99 -1.44 -8.18 -6.97
CA ASP A 99 -2.13 -8.91 -8.03
C ASP A 99 -3.29 -9.68 -7.38
N LEU A 100 -4.54 -9.35 -7.74
CA LEU A 100 -5.72 -9.95 -7.12
C LEU A 100 -5.77 -11.48 -7.34
N ASP A 101 -5.22 -11.96 -8.46
CA ASP A 101 -5.21 -13.39 -8.78
C ASP A 101 -4.27 -14.20 -7.86
N THR A 102 -3.33 -13.54 -7.18
CA THR A 102 -2.43 -14.17 -6.19
C THR A 102 -3.03 -14.26 -4.79
N ILE A 103 -4.16 -13.57 -4.54
CA ILE A 103 -4.85 -13.54 -3.24
C ILE A 103 -5.81 -14.72 -3.16
N GLU A 104 -5.41 -15.73 -2.40
CA GLU A 104 -6.18 -16.95 -2.24
C GLU A 104 -7.43 -16.76 -1.39
N GLY A 105 -8.53 -17.39 -1.81
CA GLY A 105 -9.82 -17.31 -1.12
C GLY A 105 -10.55 -15.98 -1.26
N LYS A 106 -10.04 -15.05 -2.09
CA LYS A 106 -10.63 -13.71 -2.29
C LYS A 106 -10.90 -12.99 -0.97
N GLU A 107 -9.96 -13.06 -0.04
CA GLU A 107 -10.08 -12.43 1.27
C GLU A 107 -8.74 -11.81 1.70
N ILE A 108 -8.83 -10.64 2.31
CA ILE A 108 -7.73 -10.02 3.06
C ILE A 108 -8.07 -10.07 4.54
N ILE A 109 -7.16 -10.60 5.33
CA ILE A 109 -7.26 -10.71 6.77
C ILE A 109 -6.11 -9.94 7.41
N VAL A 110 -6.41 -8.88 8.13
CA VAL A 110 -5.41 -8.13 8.90
C VAL A 110 -5.38 -8.67 10.32
N ARG A 111 -4.25 -9.30 10.70
CA ARG A 111 -4.08 -9.96 11.99
C ARG A 111 -2.67 -9.83 12.53
N ARG A 112 -2.48 -10.06 13.81
CA ARG A 112 -1.13 -10.28 14.37
C ARG A 112 -0.51 -11.56 13.83
N ALA A 113 0.82 -11.56 13.73
CA ALA A 113 1.56 -12.79 13.49
C ALA A 113 1.41 -13.77 14.67
N ALA A 114 1.56 -15.05 14.42
CA ALA A 114 1.74 -16.03 15.49
C ALA A 114 3.18 -15.96 16.04
N ALA A 115 3.38 -16.39 17.27
CA ALA A 115 4.72 -16.46 17.87
C ALA A 115 5.63 -17.38 17.04
N GLY A 116 6.73 -16.83 16.53
CA GLY A 116 7.68 -17.56 15.69
C GLY A 116 7.23 -17.81 14.25
N GLU A 117 6.15 -17.16 13.80
CA GLU A 117 5.72 -17.22 12.39
C GLU A 117 6.85 -16.77 11.46
N LYS A 118 7.12 -17.57 10.43
CA LYS A 118 8.14 -17.26 9.43
C LYS A 118 7.51 -16.66 8.20
N PHE A 119 8.15 -15.62 7.66
CA PHE A 119 7.68 -14.93 6.48
C PHE A 119 8.84 -14.49 5.60
N VAL A 120 8.74 -14.73 4.29
CA VAL A 120 9.75 -14.28 3.32
C VAL A 120 9.30 -12.95 2.73
N THR A 121 10.08 -11.92 2.98
CA THR A 121 9.83 -10.55 2.49
C THR A 121 10.30 -10.38 1.05
N LEU A 122 9.86 -9.29 0.37
CA LEU A 122 10.21 -8.98 -1.03
C LEU A 122 11.71 -8.92 -1.31
N ASP A 123 12.55 -8.70 -0.30
CA ASP A 123 14.01 -8.75 -0.39
C ASP A 123 14.59 -10.17 -0.34
N GLY A 124 13.74 -11.21 -0.37
CA GLY A 124 14.11 -12.61 -0.34
C GLY A 124 14.60 -13.13 1.02
N GLN A 125 14.44 -12.32 2.10
CA GLN A 125 14.90 -12.72 3.42
C GLN A 125 13.78 -13.36 4.24
N GLU A 126 14.06 -14.54 4.83
CA GLU A 126 13.18 -15.16 5.81
C GLU A 126 13.30 -14.41 7.16
N ARG A 127 12.17 -13.98 7.67
CA ARG A 127 12.06 -13.26 8.93
C ARG A 127 11.23 -14.05 9.92
N GLN A 128 11.72 -14.15 11.15
CA GLN A 128 10.96 -14.70 12.25
C GLN A 128 10.20 -13.57 12.96
N LEU A 129 8.90 -13.74 13.06
CA LEU A 129 7.98 -12.74 13.57
C LEU A 129 7.51 -13.07 14.98
N ASP A 130 7.06 -12.06 15.69
CA ASP A 130 6.41 -12.19 17.00
C ASP A 130 4.97 -11.64 16.96
N GLU A 131 4.20 -11.86 18.01
CA GLU A 131 2.78 -11.48 18.15
C GLU A 131 2.53 -9.96 18.13
N ASN A 132 3.59 -9.14 18.12
CA ASN A 132 3.45 -7.69 18.00
C ASN A 132 3.50 -7.22 16.54
N VAL A 133 3.86 -8.11 15.60
CA VAL A 133 3.94 -7.78 14.18
C VAL A 133 2.55 -7.93 13.55
N LEU A 134 2.08 -6.87 12.91
CA LEU A 134 0.82 -6.90 12.16
C LEU A 134 1.06 -7.42 10.75
N MET A 135 0.22 -8.36 10.32
CA MET A 135 0.32 -9.05 9.04
C MET A 135 -0.89 -8.76 8.16
N ILE A 136 -0.66 -8.70 6.88
CA ILE A 136 -1.69 -8.81 5.85
C ILE A 136 -1.67 -10.24 5.34
N CYS A 137 -2.79 -10.93 5.43
CA CYS A 137 -2.93 -12.32 5.01
C CYS A 137 -4.05 -12.47 4.01
N ASP A 138 -3.99 -13.49 3.18
CA ASP A 138 -5.17 -14.01 2.48
C ASP A 138 -5.81 -15.15 3.30
N ALA A 139 -6.72 -15.91 2.70
CA ALA A 139 -7.40 -17.01 3.39
C ALA A 139 -6.46 -18.18 3.78
N LYS A 140 -5.25 -18.26 3.21
CA LYS A 140 -4.34 -19.39 3.42
C LYS A 140 -2.95 -19.00 3.92
N LYS A 141 -2.43 -17.83 3.53
CA LYS A 141 -1.05 -17.42 3.78
C LYS A 141 -0.91 -15.95 4.09
N ALA A 142 0.20 -15.58 4.70
CA ALA A 142 0.62 -14.20 4.82
C ALA A 142 1.11 -13.67 3.47
N VAL A 143 0.73 -12.44 3.11
CA VAL A 143 1.09 -11.77 1.86
C VAL A 143 1.89 -10.48 2.09
N GLY A 144 1.95 -10.01 3.33
CA GLY A 144 2.74 -8.83 3.67
C GLY A 144 2.84 -8.57 5.17
N ILE A 145 3.84 -7.81 5.55
CA ILE A 145 3.96 -7.21 6.88
C ILE A 145 3.37 -5.80 6.80
N ALA A 146 2.30 -5.56 7.54
CA ALA A 146 1.52 -4.33 7.46
C ALA A 146 2.38 -3.07 7.62
N GLY A 147 2.31 -2.15 6.67
CA GLY A 147 3.02 -0.87 6.68
C GLY A 147 4.56 -0.98 6.64
N ILE A 148 5.12 -2.16 6.38
CA ILE A 148 6.57 -2.39 6.36
C ILE A 148 7.01 -2.91 4.99
N MET A 149 6.57 -4.13 4.59
CA MET A 149 7.03 -4.73 3.34
C MET A 149 6.08 -5.84 2.88
N GLY A 150 5.83 -5.92 1.59
CA GLY A 150 5.11 -7.04 0.97
C GLY A 150 5.89 -8.36 1.04
N GLY A 151 5.22 -9.46 0.74
CA GLY A 151 5.83 -10.78 0.63
C GLY A 151 6.32 -11.06 -0.78
N GLU A 152 7.35 -11.88 -0.88
CA GLU A 152 7.83 -12.39 -2.17
C GLU A 152 6.70 -13.07 -2.96
N ASN A 153 5.80 -13.77 -2.25
CA ASN A 153 4.67 -14.51 -2.80
C ASN A 153 3.51 -13.62 -3.32
N SER A 154 3.58 -12.32 -3.15
CA SER A 154 2.58 -11.35 -3.61
C SER A 154 3.17 -10.29 -4.56
N MET A 155 4.36 -10.52 -5.07
CA MET A 155 5.04 -9.63 -6.00
C MET A 155 4.24 -9.49 -7.30
N ILE A 156 4.06 -8.24 -7.74
CA ILE A 156 3.37 -7.92 -9.00
C ILE A 156 4.28 -8.27 -10.18
N THR A 157 3.74 -9.00 -11.14
CA THR A 157 4.41 -9.35 -12.40
C THR A 157 3.84 -8.53 -13.56
N ASP A 158 4.48 -8.60 -14.72
CA ASP A 158 4.03 -7.96 -15.97
C ASP A 158 2.76 -8.60 -16.59
N HIS A 159 2.31 -9.74 -16.04
CA HIS A 159 1.10 -10.44 -16.46
C HIS A 159 -0.15 -10.04 -15.69
N VAL A 160 -0.02 -9.12 -14.70
CA VAL A 160 -1.16 -8.68 -13.89
C VAL A 160 -2.26 -8.07 -14.75
N THR A 161 -3.50 -8.51 -14.52
CA THR A 161 -4.69 -7.99 -15.21
C THR A 161 -5.65 -7.29 -14.28
N THR A 162 -5.64 -7.67 -13.00
CA THR A 162 -6.52 -7.12 -11.97
C THR A 162 -5.73 -6.85 -10.71
N MET A 163 -5.80 -5.62 -10.24
CA MET A 163 -5.09 -5.18 -9.05
C MET A 163 -6.01 -4.88 -7.89
N LEU A 164 -5.54 -5.23 -6.70
CA LEU A 164 -6.08 -4.80 -5.43
C LEU A 164 -5.17 -3.70 -4.86
N PHE A 165 -5.69 -2.47 -4.77
CA PHE A 165 -5.01 -1.38 -4.08
C PHE A 165 -5.45 -1.34 -2.62
N GLU A 166 -4.46 -1.28 -1.73
CA GLU A 166 -4.60 -1.11 -0.29
C GLU A 166 -4.30 0.32 0.11
N ALA A 167 -5.14 0.88 0.98
CA ALA A 167 -4.80 2.06 1.76
C ALA A 167 -5.31 1.86 3.19
N ALA A 168 -4.42 1.87 4.16
CA ALA A 168 -4.74 1.52 5.53
C ALA A 168 -4.17 2.53 6.53
N CYS A 169 -4.77 2.57 7.72
CA CYS A 169 -4.32 3.34 8.85
C CYS A 169 -3.85 2.37 9.94
N PHE A 170 -2.55 2.18 10.03
CA PHE A 170 -1.89 1.33 11.01
C PHE A 170 -1.39 2.14 12.21
N ASP A 171 -1.26 1.51 13.39
CA ASP A 171 -0.59 2.13 14.53
C ASP A 171 0.90 2.37 14.24
N GLY A 172 1.26 3.63 14.03
CA GLY A 172 2.62 4.01 13.64
C GLY A 172 3.69 3.64 14.68
N THR A 173 3.33 3.58 15.96
CA THR A 173 4.25 3.15 17.02
C THR A 173 4.55 1.66 16.89
N ASN A 174 3.51 0.85 16.68
CA ASN A 174 3.66 -0.59 16.45
C ASN A 174 4.49 -0.85 15.19
N ILE A 175 4.15 -0.24 14.05
CA ILE A 175 4.87 -0.41 12.78
C ILE A 175 6.36 -0.07 12.95
N ARG A 176 6.70 1.06 13.56
CA ARG A 176 8.10 1.45 13.81
C ARG A 176 8.84 0.45 14.70
N LYS A 177 8.22 -0.01 15.78
CA LYS A 177 8.82 -1.00 16.70
C LYS A 177 9.00 -2.35 15.99
N SER A 178 8.02 -2.80 15.24
CA SER A 178 8.06 -4.05 14.48
C SER A 178 9.16 -4.02 13.42
N GLY A 179 9.25 -2.96 12.62
CA GLY A 179 10.32 -2.79 11.64
C GLY A 179 11.71 -2.89 12.27
N LYS A 180 11.92 -2.22 13.42
CA LYS A 180 13.20 -2.29 14.14
C LYS A 180 13.52 -3.70 14.64
N ARG A 181 12.53 -4.45 15.15
CA ARG A 181 12.71 -5.82 15.66
C ARG A 181 13.12 -6.79 14.56
N ILE A 182 12.50 -6.69 13.40
CA ILE A 182 12.80 -7.58 12.26
C ILE A 182 13.98 -7.09 11.40
N GLY A 183 14.69 -6.05 11.87
CA GLY A 183 15.89 -5.54 11.19
C GLY A 183 15.62 -4.72 9.92
N LEU A 184 14.37 -4.26 9.73
CA LEU A 184 14.01 -3.39 8.60
C LEU A 184 13.99 -1.93 9.06
N ARG A 185 14.75 -1.08 8.37
CA ARG A 185 14.63 0.37 8.51
C ARG A 185 13.43 0.83 7.66
N LEU A 186 12.44 1.40 8.34
CA LEU A 186 11.33 2.04 7.65
C LEU A 186 11.85 3.30 6.94
N SER A 187 11.98 3.20 5.64
CA SER A 187 12.07 4.36 4.78
C SER A 187 10.80 4.36 3.94
N LEU A 188 9.97 5.39 4.06
CA LEU A 188 8.79 5.56 3.21
C LEU A 188 9.15 5.62 1.71
N ILE A 189 10.43 5.78 1.39
CA ILE A 189 10.97 5.85 0.03
C ILE A 189 11.30 4.44 -0.53
N HIS A 190 11.27 3.40 0.30
CA HIS A 190 11.68 2.04 -0.09
C HIS A 190 10.53 1.03 -0.05
N ILE A 191 9.28 1.52 -0.07
CA ILE A 191 8.10 0.68 -0.28
C ILE A 191 7.86 0.59 -1.80
N SER A 192 8.79 -0.03 -2.46
CA SER A 192 8.66 -0.42 -3.87
C SER A 192 9.42 -1.70 -4.10
#